data_ff697940f9b711659223ab51235fee36
#
_entry.id   ff697940f9b711659223ab51235fee36
#
_cell.length_a   1.000
_cell.length_b   1.000
_cell.length_c   1.000
_cell.angle_alpha   90.00
_cell.angle_beta   90.00
_cell.angle_gamma   90.00
#
_symmetry.space_group_name_H-M   'P 1'
#
loop_
_entity.id
_entity.type
_entity.pdbx_description
1 polymer ?
#
loop_
_entity_poly.entity_id
_entity_poly.type
_entity_poly.pdbx_seq_one_letter_code
_entity_poly.pdbx_strand_id
1 'polypeptide(L)'
;MEYLQGIYRISHVGTGSMCDFTIECPQLAQRSKAGQFVHIRLPGFTLRRPISICEVEGDSLRILFDVRGEGTRAMAQLREGDSIDVMGPLGNGFTLLDPQKKAVVVGGGIGVPPMLQTAKHYAGNATAILGFRDAGKIVLTQDFEKYGVRVMLATDDGS
;
A
#
# COMPACT_ATOMS: atom_id res chain seq x y z
N MET A 1 1.80 7.75 -20.15
CA MET A 1 2.05 6.87 -18.99
C MET A 1 2.30 5.47 -19.47
N GLU A 2 3.41 4.89 -19.10
CA GLU A 2 3.71 3.51 -19.44
C GLU A 2 3.31 2.60 -18.28
N TYR A 3 2.54 1.57 -18.58
CA TYR A 3 2.20 0.54 -17.62
C TYR A 3 2.51 -0.84 -18.19
N LEU A 4 2.66 -1.79 -17.29
CA LEU A 4 2.85 -3.20 -17.60
C LEU A 4 1.66 -3.99 -17.10
N GLN A 5 1.41 -5.11 -17.75
CA GLN A 5 0.46 -6.10 -17.27
C GLN A 5 1.15 -7.45 -17.22
N GLY A 6 0.98 -8.16 -16.15
CA GLY A 6 1.56 -9.47 -15.99
C GLY A 6 0.92 -10.27 -14.88
N ILE A 7 1.29 -11.53 -14.82
CA ILE A 7 0.91 -12.44 -13.74
C ILE A 7 2.14 -12.62 -12.87
N TYR A 8 2.00 -12.31 -11.60
CA TYR A 8 3.09 -12.30 -10.64
C TYR A 8 2.75 -13.19 -9.44
N ARG A 9 3.77 -13.52 -8.68
CA ARG A 9 3.62 -14.36 -7.50
C ARG A 9 3.47 -13.52 -6.24
N ILE A 10 2.53 -13.90 -5.39
CA ILE A 10 2.43 -13.36 -4.03
C ILE A 10 3.52 -14.03 -3.21
N SER A 11 4.51 -13.26 -2.78
CA SER A 11 5.65 -13.78 -2.00
C SER A 11 5.41 -13.78 -0.51
N HIS A 12 4.48 -12.96 -0.02
CA HIS A 12 4.16 -12.87 1.40
C HIS A 12 2.73 -12.37 1.61
N VAL A 13 2.06 -12.94 2.59
CA VAL A 13 0.75 -12.48 3.08
C VAL A 13 0.92 -12.13 4.55
N GLY A 14 0.75 -10.85 4.88
CA GLY A 14 0.86 -10.36 6.24
C GLY A 14 -0.39 -10.64 7.07
N THR A 15 -0.27 -10.44 8.37
CA THR A 15 -1.38 -10.53 9.32
C THR A 15 -1.75 -9.12 9.78
N GLY A 16 -3.03 -8.91 10.06
CA GLY A 16 -3.53 -7.62 10.52
C GLY A 16 -4.99 -7.43 10.16
N SER A 17 -5.54 -6.25 10.47
CA SER A 17 -6.93 -5.92 10.19
C SER A 17 -7.20 -5.69 8.70
N MET A 18 -6.18 -5.32 7.93
CA MET A 18 -6.24 -5.24 6.47
C MET A 18 -5.52 -6.43 5.84
N CYS A 19 -5.97 -6.82 4.64
CA CYS A 19 -5.21 -7.78 3.83
C CYS A 19 -3.92 -7.11 3.35
N ASP A 20 -2.79 -7.80 3.49
CA ASP A 20 -1.47 -7.26 3.26
C ASP A 20 -0.67 -8.23 2.38
N PHE A 21 -0.48 -7.86 1.11
CA PHE A 21 0.20 -8.70 0.13
C PHE A 21 1.51 -8.05 -0.31
N THR A 22 2.56 -8.86 -0.34
CA THR A 22 3.81 -8.54 -1.03
C THR A 22 3.86 -9.33 -2.33
N ILE A 23 4.02 -8.64 -3.45
CA ILE A 23 3.99 -9.22 -4.79
C ILE A 23 5.37 -9.07 -5.42
N GLU A 24 5.95 -10.19 -5.82
CA GLU A 24 7.24 -10.22 -6.51
C GLU A 24 7.04 -9.82 -7.98
N CYS A 25 7.45 -8.59 -8.31
CA CYS A 25 7.23 -8.01 -9.63
C CYS A 25 8.33 -7.00 -9.98
N PRO A 26 9.55 -7.46 -10.30
CA PRO A 26 10.72 -6.58 -10.46
C PRO A 26 10.50 -5.39 -11.38
N GLN A 27 9.91 -5.62 -12.55
CA GLN A 27 9.71 -4.58 -13.55
C GLN A 27 8.70 -3.52 -13.09
N LEU A 28 7.64 -3.94 -12.42
CA LEU A 28 6.64 -3.04 -11.83
C LEU A 28 7.26 -2.23 -10.68
N ALA A 29 8.01 -2.90 -9.81
CA ALA A 29 8.64 -2.26 -8.66
C ALA A 29 9.59 -1.14 -9.10
N GLN A 30 10.40 -1.39 -10.13
CA GLN A 30 11.36 -0.40 -10.65
C GLN A 30 10.69 0.86 -11.20
N ARG A 31 9.46 0.73 -11.73
CA ARG A 31 8.72 1.85 -12.35
C ARG A 31 7.78 2.55 -11.39
N SER A 32 7.49 1.96 -10.23
CA SER A 32 6.49 2.46 -9.30
C SER A 32 7.02 3.61 -8.46
N LYS A 33 6.14 4.59 -8.22
CA LYS A 33 6.43 5.78 -7.41
C LYS A 33 5.37 5.95 -6.33
N ALA A 34 5.73 6.66 -5.27
CA ALA A 34 4.80 7.01 -4.20
C ALA A 34 3.55 7.71 -4.77
N GLY A 35 2.39 7.32 -4.30
CA GLY A 35 1.11 7.89 -4.73
C GLY A 35 0.49 7.21 -5.94
N GLN A 36 1.18 6.27 -6.57
CA GLN A 36 0.61 5.47 -7.67
C GLN A 36 -0.19 4.28 -7.14
N PHE A 37 -0.90 3.61 -8.03
CA PHE A 37 -1.73 2.45 -7.72
C PHE A 37 -1.59 1.37 -8.79
N VAL A 38 -2.14 0.22 -8.53
CA VAL A 38 -2.21 -0.91 -9.47
C VAL A 38 -3.66 -1.34 -9.65
N HIS A 39 -3.95 -1.98 -10.79
CA HIS A 39 -5.22 -2.62 -11.07
C HIS A 39 -5.05 -4.13 -10.99
N ILE A 40 -5.82 -4.76 -10.11
CA ILE A 40 -5.79 -6.21 -9.89
C ILE A 40 -6.98 -6.84 -10.61
N ARG A 41 -6.73 -7.89 -11.37
CA ARG A 41 -7.77 -8.71 -11.99
C ARG A 41 -7.85 -10.07 -11.31
N LEU A 42 -9.06 -10.50 -11.07
CA LEU A 42 -9.35 -11.82 -10.50
C LEU A 42 -10.11 -12.68 -11.50
N PRO A 43 -9.85 -13.99 -11.54
CA PRO A 43 -10.62 -14.91 -12.37
C PRO A 43 -12.12 -14.81 -12.07
N GLY A 44 -12.92 -14.74 -13.12
CA GLY A 44 -14.38 -14.65 -13.00
C GLY A 44 -14.93 -13.23 -12.80
N PHE A 45 -14.04 -12.22 -12.70
CA PHE A 45 -14.46 -10.82 -12.56
C PHE A 45 -14.08 -10.04 -13.82
N THR A 46 -15.03 -9.23 -14.32
CA THR A 46 -14.84 -8.44 -15.53
C THR A 46 -13.98 -7.22 -15.30
N LEU A 47 -14.21 -6.54 -14.17
CA LEU A 47 -13.53 -5.29 -13.85
C LEU A 47 -12.35 -5.51 -12.94
N ARG A 48 -11.27 -4.77 -13.20
CA ARG A 48 -10.12 -4.71 -12.32
C ARG A 48 -10.43 -3.92 -11.05
N ARG A 49 -9.71 -4.20 -9.98
CA ARG A 49 -9.82 -3.50 -8.69
C ARG A 49 -8.61 -2.58 -8.49
N PRO A 50 -8.82 -1.27 -8.31
CA PRO A 50 -7.72 -0.33 -8.04
C PRO A 50 -7.27 -0.46 -6.58
N ILE A 51 -5.98 -0.66 -6.38
CA ILE A 51 -5.38 -0.73 -5.05
C ILE A 51 -4.13 0.16 -5.05
N SER A 52 -4.03 1.05 -4.07
CA SER A 52 -2.86 1.90 -3.92
C SER A 52 -1.62 1.09 -3.57
N ILE A 53 -0.48 1.54 -4.08
CA ILE A 53 0.81 0.98 -3.70
C ILE A 53 1.16 1.50 -2.30
N CYS A 54 1.36 0.56 -1.38
CA CYS A 54 1.78 0.89 -0.01
C CYS A 54 3.28 1.15 0.05
N GLU A 55 4.06 0.23 -0.49
CA GLU A 55 5.51 0.29 -0.42
C GLU A 55 6.15 -0.40 -1.61
N VAL A 56 7.29 0.13 -2.03
CA VAL A 56 8.20 -0.51 -3.00
C VAL A 56 9.41 -1.00 -2.21
N GLU A 57 9.64 -2.30 -2.20
CA GLU A 57 10.79 -2.92 -1.55
C GLU A 57 11.55 -3.78 -2.54
N GLY A 58 12.72 -3.30 -2.99
CA GLY A 58 13.53 -4.04 -3.95
C GLY A 58 12.72 -4.40 -5.20
N ASP A 59 12.56 -5.68 -5.45
CA ASP A 59 11.84 -6.22 -6.60
C ASP A 59 10.35 -6.49 -6.32
N SER A 60 9.82 -5.99 -5.20
CA SER A 60 8.46 -6.27 -4.78
C SER A 60 7.64 -5.02 -4.54
N LEU A 61 6.33 -5.15 -4.75
CA LEU A 61 5.32 -4.18 -4.35
C LEU A 61 4.51 -4.74 -3.18
N ARG A 62 4.22 -3.88 -2.23
CA ARG A 62 3.34 -4.19 -1.12
C ARG A 62 2.04 -3.42 -1.28
N ILE A 63 0.93 -4.12 -1.16
CA ILE A 63 -0.42 -3.55 -1.23
C ILE A 63 -1.20 -3.97 0.02
N LEU A 64 -2.01 -3.06 0.54
CA LEU A 64 -2.97 -3.35 1.61
C LEU A 64 -4.35 -2.95 1.13
N PHE A 65 -5.34 -3.77 1.44
CA PHE A 65 -6.72 -3.52 1.06
C PHE A 65 -7.71 -4.06 2.10
N ASP A 66 -8.88 -3.45 2.14
CA ASP A 66 -10.01 -3.95 2.92
C ASP A 66 -10.95 -4.76 2.04
N VAL A 67 -11.63 -5.73 2.63
CA VAL A 67 -12.69 -6.46 1.96
C VAL A 67 -13.94 -5.57 1.92
N ARG A 68 -14.28 -5.11 0.72
CA ARG A 68 -15.40 -4.20 0.49
C ARG A 68 -16.52 -4.78 -0.36
N GLY A 69 -16.20 -5.73 -1.24
CA GLY A 69 -17.15 -6.36 -2.13
C GLY A 69 -16.66 -7.75 -2.54
N GLU A 70 -17.32 -8.34 -3.50
CA GLU A 70 -17.00 -9.71 -3.94
C GLU A 70 -15.58 -9.84 -4.50
N GLY A 71 -15.12 -8.83 -5.25
CA GLY A 71 -13.77 -8.83 -5.81
C GLY A 71 -12.69 -8.84 -4.73
N THR A 72 -12.77 -7.93 -3.76
CA THR A 72 -11.80 -7.90 -2.66
C THR A 72 -11.95 -9.09 -1.73
N ARG A 73 -13.16 -9.65 -1.60
CA ARG A 73 -13.36 -10.90 -0.85
C ARG A 73 -12.64 -12.06 -1.52
N ALA A 74 -12.72 -12.15 -2.85
CA ALA A 74 -11.99 -13.16 -3.61
C ALA A 74 -10.47 -12.96 -3.51
N MET A 75 -10.00 -11.71 -3.57
CA MET A 75 -8.59 -11.38 -3.35
C MET A 75 -8.10 -11.86 -1.99
N ALA A 76 -8.90 -11.67 -0.96
CA ALA A 76 -8.53 -12.04 0.42
C ALA A 76 -8.34 -13.54 0.61
N GLN A 77 -8.82 -14.37 -0.32
CA GLN A 77 -8.62 -15.83 -0.28
C GLN A 77 -7.26 -16.26 -0.88
N LEU A 78 -6.56 -15.36 -1.55
CA LEU A 78 -5.26 -15.66 -2.13
C LEU A 78 -4.21 -15.84 -1.02
N ARG A 79 -3.23 -16.72 -1.28
CA ARG A 79 -2.21 -17.13 -0.32
C ARG A 79 -0.82 -16.95 -0.92
N GLU A 80 0.19 -17.07 -0.07
CA GLU A 80 1.57 -17.13 -0.52
C GLU A 80 1.75 -18.22 -1.58
N GLY A 81 2.46 -17.88 -2.64
CA GLY A 81 2.67 -18.75 -3.78
C GLY A 81 1.62 -18.66 -4.87
N ASP A 82 0.45 -18.09 -4.57
CA ASP A 82 -0.59 -17.89 -5.59
C ASP A 82 -0.18 -16.81 -6.60
N SER A 83 -0.74 -16.91 -7.79
CA SER A 83 -0.54 -15.93 -8.85
C SER A 83 -1.61 -14.86 -8.80
N ILE A 84 -1.21 -13.64 -9.17
CA ILE A 84 -2.09 -12.47 -9.21
C ILE A 84 -1.84 -11.67 -10.48
N ASP A 85 -2.90 -11.30 -11.18
CA ASP A 85 -2.82 -10.48 -12.40
C ASP A 85 -2.82 -9.00 -12.01
N VAL A 86 -1.72 -8.32 -12.29
CA VAL A 86 -1.50 -6.93 -11.92
C VAL A 86 -1.18 -6.10 -13.14
N MET A 87 -1.85 -4.96 -13.26
CA MET A 87 -1.57 -3.94 -14.25
C MET A 87 -1.16 -2.65 -13.53
N GLY A 88 -0.03 -2.10 -13.92
CA GLY A 88 0.48 -0.86 -13.35
C GLY A 88 1.92 -0.56 -13.75
N PRO A 89 2.56 0.41 -13.09
CA PRO A 89 1.96 1.37 -12.15
C PRO A 89 1.03 2.37 -12.86
N LEU A 90 0.01 2.83 -12.17
CA LEU A 90 -0.98 3.78 -12.67
C LEU A 90 -1.02 5.04 -11.81
N GLY A 91 -1.48 6.14 -12.38
CA GLY A 91 -1.53 7.42 -11.70
C GLY A 91 -0.23 8.22 -11.87
N ASN A 92 -0.27 9.47 -11.43
CA ASN A 92 0.86 10.40 -11.63
C ASN A 92 1.90 10.37 -10.50
N GLY A 93 1.53 9.81 -9.36
CA GLY A 93 2.37 9.83 -8.17
C GLY A 93 2.37 11.19 -7.46
N PHE A 94 2.99 11.22 -6.29
CA PHE A 94 3.19 12.46 -5.55
C PHE A 94 4.49 13.13 -5.96
N THR A 95 4.49 14.46 -5.92
CA THR A 95 5.73 15.22 -6.09
C THR A 95 6.51 15.18 -4.78
N LEU A 96 7.65 14.50 -4.78
CA LEU A 96 8.53 14.44 -3.62
C LEU A 96 9.59 15.53 -3.71
N LEU A 97 9.80 16.20 -2.60
CA LEU A 97 10.83 17.23 -2.46
C LEU A 97 12.13 16.61 -1.90
N ASP A 98 13.14 17.42 -1.70
CA ASP A 98 14.37 17.02 -1.05
C ASP A 98 14.05 16.29 0.27
N PRO A 99 14.60 15.07 0.51
CA PRO A 99 14.31 14.30 1.71
C PRO A 99 14.77 14.97 3.01
N GLN A 100 15.60 15.99 2.93
CA GLN A 100 16.01 16.78 4.11
C GLN A 100 14.94 17.77 4.56
N LYS A 101 13.93 18.02 3.74
CA LYS A 101 12.81 18.88 4.13
C LYS A 101 11.86 18.16 5.07
N LYS A 102 11.21 18.92 5.91
CA LYS A 102 10.16 18.38 6.79
C LYS A 102 8.89 18.14 5.99
N ALA A 103 8.27 17.01 6.25
CA ALA A 103 7.03 16.62 5.59
C ALA A 103 6.02 16.09 6.60
N VAL A 104 4.76 16.33 6.33
CA VAL A 104 3.65 15.73 7.08
C VAL A 104 2.79 14.96 6.09
N VAL A 105 2.57 13.68 6.37
CA VAL A 105 1.62 12.85 5.63
C VAL A 105 0.41 12.59 6.51
N VAL A 106 -0.76 12.62 5.89
CA VAL A 106 -2.03 12.40 6.61
C VAL A 106 -2.80 11.33 5.88
N GLY A 107 -3.19 10.30 6.59
CA GLY A 107 -3.99 9.21 6.03
C GLY A 107 -5.06 8.75 7.00
N GLY A 108 -6.21 8.35 6.47
CA GLY A 108 -7.31 7.79 7.25
C GLY A 108 -7.78 6.48 6.66
N GLY A 109 -7.91 5.43 7.50
CA GLY A 109 -8.39 4.13 7.06
C GLY A 109 -7.57 3.58 5.90
N ILE A 110 -8.23 3.30 4.76
CA ILE A 110 -7.56 2.81 3.55
C ILE A 110 -6.63 3.83 2.89
N GLY A 111 -6.66 5.08 3.32
CA GLY A 111 -5.72 6.11 2.87
C GLY A 111 -4.37 6.07 3.60
N VAL A 112 -4.22 5.26 4.64
CA VAL A 112 -2.97 5.12 5.37
C VAL A 112 -1.89 4.37 4.57
N PRO A 113 -2.16 3.21 3.96
CA PRO A 113 -1.14 2.47 3.22
C PRO A 113 -0.42 3.30 2.14
N PRO A 114 -1.10 4.09 1.29
CA PRO A 114 -0.41 4.86 0.25
C PRO A 114 0.52 5.95 0.78
N MET A 115 0.45 6.28 2.07
CA MET A 115 1.32 7.30 2.67
C MET A 115 2.69 6.76 3.09
N LEU A 116 2.85 5.44 3.21
CA LEU A 116 4.09 4.84 3.71
C LEU A 116 5.29 5.13 2.80
N GLN A 117 5.14 4.94 1.49
CA GLN A 117 6.25 5.16 0.56
C GLN A 117 6.72 6.63 0.56
N THR A 118 5.80 7.58 0.69
CA THR A 118 6.14 9.00 0.81
C THR A 118 6.87 9.28 2.12
N ALA A 119 6.33 8.79 3.23
CA ALA A 119 6.96 8.98 4.54
C ALA A 119 8.37 8.37 4.59
N LYS A 120 8.54 7.21 4.00
CA LYS A 120 9.84 6.53 3.88
C LYS A 120 10.89 7.40 3.19
N HIS A 121 10.50 8.15 2.18
CA HIS A 121 11.39 9.07 1.46
C HIS A 121 11.97 10.15 2.38
N TYR A 122 11.16 10.71 3.28
CA TYR A 122 11.59 11.75 4.22
C TYR A 122 12.14 11.18 5.52
N ALA A 123 11.85 9.94 5.83
CA ALA A 123 12.32 9.22 7.01
C ALA A 123 12.15 10.03 8.30
N GLY A 124 13.23 10.32 9.03
CA GLY A 124 13.18 11.07 10.28
C GLY A 124 12.68 12.51 10.17
N ASN A 125 12.58 13.06 8.97
CA ASN A 125 12.01 14.39 8.72
C ASN A 125 10.49 14.35 8.44
N ALA A 126 9.88 13.15 8.45
CA ALA A 126 8.46 12.97 8.24
C ALA A 126 7.71 12.81 9.56
N THR A 127 6.50 13.37 9.60
CA THR A 127 5.50 13.06 10.61
C THR A 127 4.29 12.48 9.90
N ALA A 128 3.81 11.32 10.35
CA ALA A 128 2.61 10.68 9.83
C ALA A 128 1.47 10.85 10.84
N ILE A 129 0.38 11.48 10.39
CA ILE A 129 -0.85 11.60 11.15
C ILE A 129 -1.81 10.57 10.59
N LEU A 130 -2.10 9.53 11.37
CA LEU A 130 -2.85 8.36 10.93
C LEU A 130 -4.16 8.24 11.72
N GLY A 131 -5.27 8.22 11.00
CA GLY A 131 -6.61 8.08 11.58
C GLY A 131 -7.21 6.73 11.30
N PHE A 132 -7.89 6.18 12.29
CA PHE A 132 -8.58 4.89 12.19
C PHE A 132 -9.93 4.97 12.93
N ARG A 133 -10.84 4.05 12.59
CA ARG A 133 -12.16 4.00 13.25
C ARG A 133 -12.03 3.65 14.73
N ASP A 134 -11.21 2.67 15.03
CA ASP A 134 -10.98 2.18 16.39
C ASP A 134 -9.58 1.53 16.47
N ALA A 135 -9.16 1.17 17.70
CA ALA A 135 -7.85 0.57 17.93
C ALA A 135 -7.63 -0.74 17.16
N GLY A 136 -8.70 -1.52 16.94
CA GLY A 136 -8.60 -2.78 16.19
C GLY A 136 -8.32 -2.61 14.70
N LYS A 137 -8.48 -1.39 14.17
CA LYS A 137 -8.23 -1.04 12.77
C LYS A 137 -6.86 -0.44 12.52
N ILE A 138 -6.09 -0.18 13.56
CA ILE A 138 -4.75 0.42 13.44
C ILE A 138 -3.83 -0.54 12.69
N VAL A 139 -3.19 -0.04 11.63
CA VAL A 139 -2.22 -0.78 10.82
C VAL A 139 -0.99 0.07 10.53
N LEU A 140 0.14 -0.56 10.26
CA LEU A 140 1.36 0.02 9.71
C LEU A 140 2.13 0.96 10.65
N THR A 141 1.73 1.18 11.88
CA THR A 141 2.46 2.09 12.79
C THR A 141 3.95 1.73 12.91
N GLN A 142 4.24 0.45 13.11
CA GLN A 142 5.61 -0.04 13.20
C GLN A 142 6.38 0.11 11.88
N ASP A 143 5.69 -0.01 10.75
CA ASP A 143 6.29 0.20 9.43
C ASP A 143 6.75 1.65 9.24
N PHE A 144 5.94 2.62 9.65
CA PHE A 144 6.35 4.02 9.64
C PHE A 144 7.51 4.27 10.60
N GLU A 145 7.41 3.77 11.83
CA GLU A 145 8.40 3.99 12.88
C GLU A 145 9.77 3.39 12.53
N LYS A 146 9.80 2.24 11.86
CA LYS A 146 11.08 1.61 11.46
C LYS A 146 11.91 2.47 10.51
N TYR A 147 11.27 3.38 9.77
CA TYR A 147 11.95 4.34 8.91
C TYR A 147 12.28 5.66 9.60
N GLY A 148 12.05 5.75 10.91
CA GLY A 148 12.32 6.95 11.70
C GLY A 148 11.19 7.98 11.64
N VAL A 149 10.05 7.67 11.04
CA VAL A 149 8.89 8.56 10.92
C VAL A 149 8.21 8.69 12.27
N ARG A 150 7.92 9.93 12.67
CA ARG A 150 7.12 10.20 13.87
C ARG A 150 5.65 9.90 13.55
N VAL A 151 5.02 9.05 14.35
CA VAL A 151 3.61 8.66 14.16
C VAL A 151 2.74 9.34 15.21
N MET A 152 1.66 9.96 14.76
CA MET A 152 0.57 10.48 15.59
C MET A 152 -0.71 9.75 15.21
N LEU A 153 -1.34 9.13 16.19
CA LEU A 153 -2.56 8.34 15.97
C LEU A 153 -3.80 9.08 16.46
N ALA A 154 -4.88 8.91 15.72
CA ALA A 154 -6.22 9.33 16.12
C ALA A 154 -7.21 8.21 15.82
N THR A 155 -8.19 8.02 16.67
CA THR A 155 -9.31 7.09 16.45
C THR A 155 -10.64 7.83 16.64
N ASP A 156 -11.65 7.40 15.87
CA ASP A 156 -12.96 8.05 15.93
C ASP A 156 -13.65 7.82 17.29
N ASP A 157 -13.39 6.68 17.91
CA ASP A 157 -13.97 6.31 19.20
C ASP A 157 -13.09 6.64 20.42
N GLY A 158 -11.90 7.22 20.20
CA GLY A 158 -10.98 7.59 21.26
C GLY A 158 -10.17 6.44 21.86
N SER A 159 -10.21 5.26 21.25
CA SER A 159 -9.50 4.06 21.77
C SER A 159 -7.98 3.98 21.42
#